data_22dd3fe33264a62e7a4f3a3a41c0c6ce
#
_entry.id   22dd3fe33264a62e7a4f3a3a41c0c6ce
#
_cell.length_a   1.000
_cell.length_b   1.000
_cell.length_c   1.000
_cell.angle_alpha   90.00
_cell.angle_beta   90.00
_cell.angle_gamma   90.00
#
_symmetry.space_group_name_H-M   'P 1'
#
loop_
_entity.id
_entity.type
_entity.pdbx_description
1 polymer ?
#
loop_
_entity_poly.entity_id
_entity_poly.type
_entity_poly.pdbx_seq_one_letter_code
_entity_poly.pdbx_strand_id
1 'polypeptide(L)'
;ALIIVQFGYFFLALYTGLDQPGMTAILILSITNSLINGLKIIQYFYENSIRCLPKELHNLYQSEFHLLSPKEFKLLYERAGEEERTGELIVANQTFENLMFVLEGVPIIRLQKGKMIRLTKRVWLGEMSFLRGEVTSADVLTAPEERVKLLIWNKHDIDELQEKQPIIIEKLRYIIANSLAEKIRYSNTLIESTFNWDSASKSLLA
;
A
#
# COMPACT_ATOMS: atom_id res chain seq x y z
N ALA A 1 19.36 0.07 23.74
CA ALA A 1 20.65 0.11 24.49
C ALA A 1 21.05 1.56 24.87
N LEU A 2 21.09 2.51 23.94
CA LEU A 2 21.52 3.91 24.22
C LEU A 2 20.68 4.62 25.30
N ILE A 3 19.36 4.42 25.33
CA ILE A 3 18.45 5.03 26.31
C ILE A 3 18.76 4.54 27.73
N ILE A 4 19.04 3.26 27.91
CA ILE A 4 19.37 2.67 29.21
C ILE A 4 20.69 3.26 29.76
N VAL A 5 21.68 3.40 28.89
CA VAL A 5 22.98 3.99 29.25
C VAL A 5 22.83 5.46 29.69
N GLN A 6 21.96 6.23 29.00
CA GLN A 6 21.71 7.64 29.36
C GLN A 6 20.99 7.79 30.69
N PHE A 7 20.02 6.94 31.01
CA PHE A 7 19.41 6.90 32.34
C PHE A 7 20.46 6.57 33.43
N GLY A 8 21.38 5.65 33.11
CA GLY A 8 22.49 5.34 34.01
C GLY A 8 23.36 6.55 34.34
N TYR A 9 23.76 7.36 33.34
CA TYR A 9 24.52 8.58 33.58
C TYR A 9 23.74 9.65 34.32
N PHE A 10 22.43 9.78 34.08
CA PHE A 10 21.56 10.69 34.83
C PHE A 10 21.49 10.33 36.33
N PHE A 11 21.28 9.05 36.63
CA PHE A 11 21.27 8.58 38.05
C PHE A 11 22.63 8.67 38.70
N LEU A 12 23.72 8.42 37.98
CA LEU A 12 25.07 8.57 38.48
C LEU A 12 25.38 10.04 38.84
N ALA A 13 24.98 10.99 37.99
CA ALA A 13 25.16 12.42 38.25
C ALA A 13 24.33 12.90 39.45
N LEU A 14 23.14 12.37 39.68
CA LEU A 14 22.35 12.65 40.88
C LEU A 14 22.96 12.05 42.15
N TYR A 15 23.53 10.86 42.04
CA TYR A 15 24.10 10.14 43.17
C TYR A 15 25.43 10.75 43.67
N THR A 16 26.27 11.24 42.75
CA THR A 16 27.60 11.79 43.04
C THR A 16 27.57 13.22 43.57
N GLY A 17 26.39 13.88 43.55
CA GLY A 17 26.24 15.25 44.04
C GLY A 17 26.75 16.33 43.06
N LEU A 18 26.17 17.52 43.14
CA LEU A 18 26.44 18.65 42.25
C LEU A 18 27.68 19.47 42.61
N ASP A 19 28.37 19.10 43.69
CA ASP A 19 29.44 19.90 44.25
C ASP A 19 30.79 19.83 43.53
N GLN A 20 30.91 18.94 42.48
CA GLN A 20 32.15 18.86 41.71
C GLN A 20 32.07 19.69 40.42
N PRO A 21 33.10 20.48 40.11
CA PRO A 21 33.18 21.23 38.85
C PRO A 21 33.16 20.27 37.67
N GLY A 22 32.19 20.42 36.75
CA GLY A 22 31.95 19.54 35.59
C GLY A 22 30.74 18.62 35.73
N MET A 23 30.28 18.34 36.93
CA MET A 23 29.06 17.51 37.16
C MET A 23 27.79 18.17 36.64
N THR A 24 27.68 19.50 36.79
CA THR A 24 26.57 20.30 36.24
C THR A 24 26.52 20.21 34.73
N ALA A 25 27.63 20.22 34.05
CA ALA A 25 27.71 20.08 32.57
C ALA A 25 27.24 18.69 32.12
N ILE A 26 27.65 17.63 32.82
CA ILE A 26 27.20 16.26 32.55
C ILE A 26 25.70 16.11 32.78
N LEU A 27 25.16 16.74 33.81
CA LEU A 27 23.74 16.70 34.13
C LEU A 27 22.92 17.42 33.07
N ILE A 28 23.34 18.60 32.62
CA ILE A 28 22.69 19.37 31.54
C ILE A 28 22.72 18.54 30.25
N LEU A 29 23.87 17.96 29.89
CA LEU A 29 24.02 17.16 28.68
C LEU A 29 23.10 15.92 28.72
N SER A 30 23.00 15.27 29.88
CA SER A 30 22.15 14.08 30.09
C SER A 30 20.67 14.41 29.96
N ILE A 31 20.22 15.53 30.56
CA ILE A 31 18.84 16.01 30.45
C ILE A 31 18.52 16.37 28.98
N THR A 32 19.40 17.11 28.32
CA THR A 32 19.23 17.52 26.91
C THR A 32 19.10 16.29 26.01
N ASN A 33 19.99 15.31 26.15
CA ASN A 33 19.93 14.07 25.41
C ASN A 33 18.65 13.26 25.69
N SER A 34 18.23 13.20 26.94
CA SER A 34 16.98 12.52 27.32
C SER A 34 15.74 13.18 26.71
N LEU A 35 15.69 14.51 26.67
CA LEU A 35 14.65 15.28 26.00
C LEU A 35 14.62 15.00 24.48
N ILE A 36 15.76 15.06 23.82
CA ILE A 36 15.86 14.79 22.38
C ILE A 36 15.38 13.38 22.06
N ASN A 37 15.81 12.39 22.85
CA ASN A 37 15.39 11.00 22.62
C ASN A 37 13.91 10.79 22.95
N GLY A 38 13.38 11.45 23.99
CA GLY A 38 11.96 11.45 24.30
C GLY A 38 11.12 12.01 23.15
N LEU A 39 11.53 13.14 22.57
CA LEU A 39 10.86 13.72 21.40
C LEU A 39 10.89 12.78 20.18
N LYS A 40 12.04 12.13 19.92
CA LYS A 40 12.16 11.14 18.82
C LYS A 40 11.23 9.93 19.02
N ILE A 41 11.09 9.47 20.26
CA ILE A 41 10.17 8.38 20.60
C ILE A 41 8.72 8.80 20.34
N ILE A 42 8.32 9.98 20.81
CA ILE A 42 6.98 10.53 20.60
C ILE A 42 6.71 10.69 19.09
N GLN A 43 7.68 11.24 18.34
CA GLN A 43 7.58 11.38 16.91
C GLN A 43 7.41 10.02 16.21
N TYR A 44 8.20 9.02 16.61
CA TYR A 44 8.10 7.66 16.08
C TYR A 44 6.70 7.06 16.30
N PHE A 45 6.15 7.18 17.51
CA PHE A 45 4.79 6.69 17.80
C PHE A 45 3.72 7.47 17.04
N TYR A 46 3.87 8.78 16.87
CA TYR A 46 2.95 9.60 16.10
C TYR A 46 2.96 9.19 14.62
N GLU A 47 4.14 9.09 14.00
CA GLU A 47 4.30 8.72 12.58
C GLU A 47 3.80 7.30 12.27
N ASN A 48 3.87 6.39 13.24
CA ASN A 48 3.34 5.03 13.10
C ASN A 48 1.90 4.87 13.60
N SER A 49 1.26 5.95 13.99
CA SER A 49 -0.16 5.96 14.36
C SER A 49 -1.02 6.34 13.14
N ILE A 50 -2.20 5.73 13.03
CA ILE A 50 -3.20 6.09 12.00
C ILE A 50 -3.58 7.59 12.03
N ARG A 51 -3.33 8.26 13.15
CA ARG A 51 -3.58 9.70 13.32
C ARG A 51 -2.68 10.58 12.45
N CYS A 52 -1.56 10.07 11.94
CA CYS A 52 -0.72 10.82 10.99
C CYS A 52 -1.32 10.88 9.58
N LEU A 53 -2.36 10.07 9.30
CA LEU A 53 -3.07 10.06 8.02
C LEU A 53 -4.30 10.97 8.06
N PRO A 54 -4.64 11.64 6.94
CA PRO A 54 -5.92 12.30 6.76
C PRO A 54 -7.08 11.32 7.00
N LYS A 55 -8.19 11.81 7.56
CA LYS A 55 -9.33 10.95 7.90
C LYS A 55 -9.93 10.24 6.70
N GLU A 56 -9.89 10.87 5.54
CA GLU A 56 -10.37 10.35 4.26
C GLU A 56 -9.63 9.08 3.85
N LEU A 57 -8.35 8.96 4.22
CA LEU A 57 -7.49 7.84 3.89
C LEU A 57 -7.58 6.67 4.89
N HIS A 58 -8.21 6.87 6.05
CA HIS A 58 -8.28 5.82 7.08
C HIS A 58 -8.96 4.55 6.59
N ASN A 59 -10.07 4.69 5.86
CA ASN A 59 -10.78 3.54 5.31
C ASN A 59 -9.94 2.82 4.26
N LEU A 60 -9.32 3.56 3.33
CA LEU A 60 -8.44 3.00 2.31
C LEU A 60 -7.25 2.26 2.93
N TYR A 61 -6.61 2.88 3.91
CA TYR A 61 -5.50 2.28 4.64
C TYR A 61 -5.90 0.98 5.34
N GLN A 62 -7.01 0.99 6.09
CA GLN A 62 -7.45 -0.17 6.86
C GLN A 62 -7.90 -1.34 5.99
N SER A 63 -8.53 -1.08 4.84
CA SER A 63 -9.02 -2.14 3.97
C SER A 63 -7.93 -2.74 3.08
N GLU A 64 -7.06 -1.90 2.50
CA GLU A 64 -6.19 -2.34 1.41
C GLU A 64 -4.69 -2.31 1.76
N PHE A 65 -4.29 -1.37 2.64
CA PHE A 65 -2.88 -1.08 2.88
C PHE A 65 -2.43 -1.33 4.33
N HIS A 66 -3.21 -2.04 5.12
CA HIS A 66 -2.94 -2.28 6.55
C HIS A 66 -1.63 -3.03 6.85
N LEU A 67 -1.03 -3.68 5.86
CA LEU A 67 0.29 -4.34 5.98
C LEU A 67 1.45 -3.34 5.98
N LEU A 68 1.22 -2.14 5.47
CA LEU A 68 2.14 -1.02 5.61
C LEU A 68 1.94 -0.37 6.98
N SER A 69 2.99 0.20 7.56
CA SER A 69 2.78 1.15 8.65
C SER A 69 2.12 2.43 8.11
N PRO A 70 1.42 3.22 8.94
CA PRO A 70 0.82 4.48 8.50
C PRO A 70 1.80 5.42 7.81
N LYS A 71 3.05 5.48 8.30
CA LYS A 71 4.14 6.24 7.68
C LYS A 71 4.51 5.71 6.30
N GLU A 72 4.67 4.39 6.15
CA GLU A 72 4.98 3.76 4.86
C GLU A 72 3.86 3.97 3.85
N PHE A 73 2.60 3.83 4.28
CA PHE A 73 1.45 4.09 3.42
C PHE A 73 1.40 5.56 2.98
N LYS A 74 1.65 6.50 3.88
CA LYS A 74 1.71 7.92 3.56
C LYS A 74 2.77 8.20 2.49
N LEU A 75 3.99 7.66 2.65
CA LEU A 75 5.06 7.80 1.66
C LEU A 75 4.69 7.21 0.29
N LEU A 76 4.03 6.06 0.27
CA LEU A 76 3.56 5.44 -0.97
C LEU A 76 2.45 6.26 -1.62
N TYR A 77 1.50 6.77 -0.83
CA TYR A 77 0.37 7.55 -1.30
C TYR A 77 0.80 8.90 -1.87
N GLU A 78 1.73 9.61 -1.22
CA GLU A 78 2.26 10.91 -1.67
C GLU A 78 3.02 10.83 -3.01
N ARG A 79 3.41 9.62 -3.44
CA ARG A 79 4.04 9.37 -4.74
C ARG A 79 3.05 8.97 -5.83
N ALA A 80 1.81 8.70 -5.47
CA ALA A 80 0.76 8.40 -6.41
C ALA A 80 0.19 9.68 -7.02
N GLY A 81 -0.01 9.68 -8.33
CA GLY A 81 -0.92 10.62 -8.98
C GLY A 81 -2.36 10.18 -8.77
N GLU A 82 -3.24 11.10 -8.37
CA GLU A 82 -4.68 10.85 -8.31
C GLU A 82 -5.34 11.40 -9.57
N GLU A 83 -5.96 10.54 -10.36
CA GLU A 83 -6.55 10.91 -11.66
C GLU A 83 -7.93 10.30 -11.84
N GLU A 84 -8.81 11.04 -12.51
CA GLU A 84 -10.06 10.53 -13.07
C GLU A 84 -9.88 10.27 -14.56
N ARG A 85 -10.17 9.04 -15.00
CA ARG A 85 -10.07 8.64 -16.40
C ARG A 85 -11.36 8.03 -16.92
N THR A 86 -11.56 8.18 -18.24
CA THR A 86 -12.64 7.57 -19.03
C THR A 86 -12.08 6.90 -20.27
N GLY A 87 -12.77 5.89 -20.78
CA GLY A 87 -12.33 5.17 -21.98
C GLY A 87 -11.29 4.10 -21.70
N GLU A 88 -10.27 4.00 -22.53
CA GLU A 88 -9.22 2.99 -22.37
C GLU A 88 -8.25 3.36 -21.26
N LEU A 89 -8.10 2.45 -20.28
CA LEU A 89 -7.16 2.56 -19.17
C LEU A 89 -5.86 1.80 -19.46
N ILE A 90 -5.98 0.61 -20.04
CA ILE A 90 -4.87 -0.27 -20.42
C ILE A 90 -5.19 -0.91 -21.77
N VAL A 91 -4.20 -0.99 -22.64
CA VAL A 91 -4.27 -1.70 -23.93
C VAL A 91 -3.48 -3.01 -23.82
N ALA A 92 -4.03 -4.10 -24.34
CA ALA A 92 -3.39 -5.41 -24.32
C ALA A 92 -2.12 -5.45 -25.17
N ASN A 93 -1.20 -6.34 -24.82
CA ASN A 93 0.07 -6.58 -25.53
C ASN A 93 0.99 -5.35 -25.66
N GLN A 94 0.85 -4.39 -24.75
CA GLN A 94 1.75 -3.24 -24.64
C GLN A 94 2.56 -3.30 -23.35
N THR A 95 3.75 -2.71 -23.41
CA THR A 95 4.53 -2.48 -22.18
C THR A 95 3.79 -1.47 -21.33
N PHE A 96 3.43 -1.87 -20.12
CA PHE A 96 2.72 -1.02 -19.19
C PHE A 96 3.66 -0.63 -18.05
N GLU A 97 3.96 0.66 -17.96
CA GLU A 97 4.97 1.19 -17.02
C GLU A 97 4.34 1.80 -15.76
N ASN A 98 3.01 1.71 -15.63
CA ASN A 98 2.30 2.28 -14.50
C ASN A 98 1.59 1.19 -13.70
N LEU A 99 1.67 1.29 -12.37
CA LEU A 99 0.83 0.54 -11.46
C LEU A 99 -0.36 1.41 -11.08
N MET A 100 -1.58 0.88 -11.21
CA MET A 100 -2.80 1.62 -10.88
C MET A 100 -3.62 0.91 -9.81
N PHE A 101 -4.27 1.70 -8.96
CA PHE A 101 -5.25 1.20 -8.00
C PHE A 101 -6.57 1.97 -8.15
N VAL A 102 -7.66 1.24 -8.29
CA VAL A 102 -9.00 1.81 -8.48
C VAL A 102 -9.58 2.24 -7.13
N LEU A 103 -9.75 3.55 -6.94
CA LEU A 103 -10.40 4.11 -5.75
C LEU A 103 -11.92 4.04 -5.89
N GLU A 104 -12.44 4.50 -7.04
CA GLU A 104 -13.87 4.60 -7.31
C GLU A 104 -14.15 4.24 -8.77
N GLY A 105 -15.38 3.80 -9.04
CA GLY A 105 -15.81 3.36 -10.35
C GLY A 105 -15.61 1.85 -10.55
N VAL A 106 -15.99 1.35 -11.72
CA VAL A 106 -15.98 -0.08 -12.06
C VAL A 106 -15.33 -0.27 -13.42
N PRO A 107 -14.03 -0.62 -13.48
CA PRO A 107 -13.38 -0.92 -14.75
C PRO A 107 -13.88 -2.24 -15.32
N ILE A 108 -13.77 -2.36 -16.64
CA ILE A 108 -14.17 -3.52 -17.43
C ILE A 108 -12.93 -4.10 -18.10
N ILE A 109 -12.68 -5.39 -17.91
CA ILE A 109 -11.68 -6.13 -18.67
C ILE A 109 -12.32 -6.67 -19.94
N ARG A 110 -11.71 -6.39 -21.10
CA ARG A 110 -12.06 -7.00 -22.38
C ARG A 110 -11.05 -8.09 -22.70
N LEU A 111 -11.49 -9.34 -22.65
CA LEU A 111 -10.66 -10.50 -23.00
C LEU A 111 -10.60 -10.70 -24.52
N GLN A 112 -9.54 -11.40 -25.00
CA GLN A 112 -9.28 -11.65 -26.43
C GLN A 112 -10.45 -12.27 -27.22
N LYS A 113 -11.41 -12.96 -26.54
CA LYS A 113 -12.61 -13.55 -27.17
C LYS A 113 -13.83 -12.63 -27.12
N GLY A 114 -13.66 -11.35 -26.85
CA GLY A 114 -14.76 -10.37 -26.74
C GLY A 114 -15.58 -10.46 -25.45
N LYS A 115 -15.24 -11.39 -24.54
CA LYS A 115 -15.90 -11.47 -23.24
C LYS A 115 -15.51 -10.28 -22.37
N MET A 116 -16.52 -9.59 -21.81
CA MET A 116 -16.32 -8.48 -20.91
C MET A 116 -16.56 -8.91 -19.48
N ILE A 117 -15.67 -8.51 -18.57
CA ILE A 117 -15.76 -8.80 -17.13
C ILE A 117 -15.70 -7.47 -16.38
N ARG A 118 -16.77 -7.14 -15.67
CA ARG A 118 -16.77 -5.99 -14.75
C ARG A 118 -15.97 -6.33 -13.50
N LEU A 119 -14.99 -5.49 -13.18
CA LEU A 119 -14.22 -5.63 -11.95
C LEU A 119 -14.97 -4.97 -10.79
N THR A 120 -14.64 -5.41 -9.60
CA THR A 120 -15.12 -4.76 -8.37
C THR A 120 -14.35 -3.46 -8.10
N LYS A 121 -14.86 -2.65 -7.18
CA LYS A 121 -14.12 -1.50 -6.65
C LYS A 121 -12.84 -1.95 -5.95
N ARG A 122 -11.87 -1.04 -5.84
CA ARG A 122 -10.61 -1.26 -5.13
C ARG A 122 -9.80 -2.43 -5.66
N VAL A 123 -9.50 -2.37 -6.94
CA VAL A 123 -8.75 -3.40 -7.65
C VAL A 123 -7.47 -2.83 -8.23
N TRP A 124 -6.42 -3.64 -8.21
CA TRP A 124 -5.15 -3.32 -8.88
C TRP A 124 -5.26 -3.56 -10.37
N LEU A 125 -4.66 -2.66 -11.16
CA LEU A 125 -4.54 -2.76 -12.62
C LEU A 125 -3.07 -2.61 -13.00
N GLY A 126 -2.62 -3.39 -13.98
CA GLY A 126 -1.22 -3.44 -14.39
C GLY A 126 -0.32 -4.24 -13.44
N GLU A 127 -0.90 -4.95 -12.48
CA GLU A 127 -0.20 -5.71 -11.45
C GLU A 127 0.68 -6.82 -12.03
N MET A 128 0.25 -7.47 -13.12
CA MET A 128 1.04 -8.53 -13.76
C MET A 128 2.31 -7.97 -14.40
N SER A 129 2.21 -6.84 -15.09
CA SER A 129 3.36 -6.15 -15.65
C SER A 129 4.31 -5.65 -14.55
N PHE A 130 3.77 -5.13 -13.45
CA PHE A 130 4.56 -4.70 -12.30
C PHE A 130 5.32 -5.84 -11.63
N LEU A 131 4.67 -6.99 -11.42
CA LEU A 131 5.28 -8.14 -10.73
C LEU A 131 6.27 -8.91 -11.59
N ARG A 132 5.99 -9.06 -12.89
CA ARG A 132 6.72 -9.97 -13.80
C ARG A 132 7.49 -9.25 -14.91
N GLY A 133 7.25 -7.96 -15.13
CA GLY A 133 7.84 -7.22 -16.25
C GLY A 133 7.30 -7.63 -17.62
N GLU A 134 6.17 -8.35 -17.66
CA GLU A 134 5.54 -8.81 -18.91
C GLU A 134 4.63 -7.74 -19.51
N VAL A 135 4.26 -7.91 -20.76
CA VAL A 135 3.25 -7.07 -21.42
C VAL A 135 1.86 -7.29 -20.81
N THR A 136 0.99 -6.32 -20.98
CA THR A 136 -0.40 -6.39 -20.52
C THR A 136 -1.16 -7.51 -21.21
N SER A 137 -1.95 -8.28 -20.46
CA SER A 137 -2.66 -9.48 -20.95
C SER A 137 -4.05 -9.20 -21.49
N ALA A 138 -4.65 -8.06 -21.17
CA ALA A 138 -6.00 -7.70 -21.56
C ALA A 138 -6.18 -6.19 -21.64
N ASP A 139 -7.17 -5.76 -22.42
CA ASP A 139 -7.60 -4.38 -22.41
C ASP A 139 -8.43 -4.11 -21.15
N VAL A 140 -8.21 -2.95 -20.54
CA VAL A 140 -9.04 -2.45 -19.44
C VAL A 140 -9.63 -1.12 -19.85
N LEU A 141 -10.94 -0.98 -19.71
CA LEU A 141 -11.68 0.22 -20.10
C LEU A 141 -12.73 0.58 -19.05
N THR A 142 -13.26 1.78 -19.13
CA THR A 142 -14.44 2.18 -18.35
C THR A 142 -15.70 1.89 -19.17
N ALA A 143 -16.85 1.75 -18.50
CA ALA A 143 -18.13 1.77 -19.21
C ALA A 143 -18.34 3.15 -19.90
N PRO A 144 -19.13 3.22 -20.98
CA PRO A 144 -19.47 4.49 -21.59
C PRO A 144 -20.03 5.47 -20.55
N GLU A 145 -19.51 6.72 -20.56
CA GLU A 145 -19.88 7.81 -19.64
C GLU A 145 -19.54 7.58 -18.14
N GLU A 146 -19.03 6.41 -17.77
CA GLU A 146 -18.51 6.17 -16.41
C GLU A 146 -17.08 6.69 -16.26
N ARG A 147 -16.80 7.31 -15.11
CA ARG A 147 -15.44 7.72 -14.72
C ARG A 147 -14.89 6.76 -13.68
N VAL A 148 -13.61 6.53 -13.75
CA VAL A 148 -12.86 5.74 -12.77
C VAL A 148 -11.80 6.62 -12.14
N LYS A 149 -11.83 6.69 -10.81
CA LYS A 149 -10.83 7.40 -10.02
C LYS A 149 -9.71 6.45 -9.65
N LEU A 150 -8.48 6.83 -9.94
CA LEU A 150 -7.29 6.00 -9.86
C LEU A 150 -6.20 6.65 -9.01
N LEU A 151 -5.46 5.82 -8.28
CA LEU A 151 -4.11 6.12 -7.85
C LEU A 151 -3.15 5.50 -8.87
N ILE A 152 -2.19 6.28 -9.35
CA ILE A 152 -1.25 5.86 -10.39
C ILE A 152 0.17 6.08 -9.90
N TRP A 153 0.97 5.03 -9.90
CA TRP A 153 2.41 5.08 -9.68
C TRP A 153 3.10 4.77 -10.99
N ASN A 154 3.91 5.68 -11.48
CA ASN A 154 4.77 5.41 -12.63
C ASN A 154 5.99 4.59 -12.21
N LYS A 155 6.64 3.97 -13.18
CA LYS A 155 7.80 3.12 -12.94
C LYS A 155 8.94 3.87 -12.24
N HIS A 156 9.18 5.12 -12.61
CA HIS A 156 10.24 5.92 -12.01
C HIS A 156 10.04 6.12 -10.51
N ASP A 157 8.81 6.45 -10.08
CA ASP A 157 8.50 6.63 -8.66
C ASP A 157 8.62 5.34 -7.86
N ILE A 158 8.25 4.20 -8.47
CA ILE A 158 8.42 2.88 -7.88
C ILE A 158 9.90 2.51 -7.75
N ASP A 159 10.70 2.74 -8.78
CA ASP A 159 12.14 2.44 -8.80
C ASP A 159 12.86 3.31 -7.76
N GLU A 160 12.54 4.59 -7.67
CA GLU A 160 13.09 5.49 -6.64
C GLU A 160 12.70 5.05 -5.22
N LEU A 161 11.45 4.60 -5.04
CA LEU A 161 10.98 4.11 -3.75
C LEU A 161 11.66 2.77 -3.39
N GLN A 162 11.90 1.91 -4.38
CA GLN A 162 12.64 0.66 -4.22
C GLN A 162 14.07 0.90 -3.75
N GLU A 163 14.75 1.92 -4.28
CA GLU A 163 16.12 2.27 -3.87
C GLU A 163 16.16 2.85 -2.45
N LYS A 164 15.24 3.76 -2.12
CA LYS A 164 15.25 4.48 -0.84
C LYS A 164 14.59 3.72 0.30
N GLN A 165 13.55 2.95 0.01
CA GLN A 165 12.68 2.28 0.99
C GLN A 165 12.25 0.89 0.47
N PRO A 166 13.16 -0.06 0.25
CA PRO A 166 12.87 -1.36 -0.38
C PRO A 166 11.78 -2.15 0.36
N ILE A 167 11.68 -2.03 1.67
CA ILE A 167 10.67 -2.71 2.49
C ILE A 167 9.25 -2.31 2.09
N ILE A 168 9.02 -1.06 1.67
CA ILE A 168 7.69 -0.60 1.22
C ILE A 168 7.29 -1.35 -0.05
N ILE A 169 8.21 -1.48 -1.00
CA ILE A 169 7.95 -2.17 -2.27
C ILE A 169 7.76 -3.67 -2.07
N GLU A 170 8.50 -4.29 -1.17
CA GLU A 170 8.31 -5.69 -0.77
C GLU A 170 6.91 -5.94 -0.21
N LYS A 171 6.46 -5.09 0.72
CA LYS A 171 5.11 -5.15 1.27
C LYS A 171 4.05 -4.88 0.21
N LEU A 172 4.27 -3.92 -0.69
CA LEU A 172 3.38 -3.62 -1.80
C LEU A 172 3.22 -4.82 -2.74
N ARG A 173 4.32 -5.48 -3.11
CA ARG A 173 4.28 -6.72 -3.89
C ARG A 173 3.45 -7.80 -3.20
N TYR A 174 3.59 -7.94 -1.90
CA TYR A 174 2.81 -8.90 -1.12
C TYR A 174 1.31 -8.56 -1.11
N ILE A 175 0.94 -7.28 -0.93
CA ILE A 175 -0.45 -6.79 -1.01
C ILE A 175 -1.05 -7.13 -2.38
N ILE A 176 -0.32 -6.83 -3.46
CA ILE A 176 -0.76 -7.10 -4.83
C ILE A 176 -0.92 -8.59 -5.08
N ALA A 177 0.05 -9.40 -4.64
CA ALA A 177 -0.02 -10.86 -4.79
C ALA A 177 -1.23 -11.47 -4.07
N ASN A 178 -1.55 -11.00 -2.87
CA ASN A 178 -2.75 -11.42 -2.14
C ASN A 178 -4.04 -11.02 -2.89
N SER A 179 -4.11 -9.79 -3.38
CA SER A 179 -5.26 -9.32 -4.17
C SER A 179 -5.44 -10.15 -5.45
N LEU A 180 -4.34 -10.53 -6.11
CA LEU A 180 -4.38 -11.40 -7.29
C LEU A 180 -4.87 -12.81 -6.94
N ALA A 181 -4.41 -13.38 -5.82
CA ALA A 181 -4.87 -14.68 -5.34
C ALA A 181 -6.38 -14.68 -5.03
N GLU A 182 -6.91 -13.59 -4.48
CA GLU A 182 -8.35 -13.42 -4.24
C GLU A 182 -9.14 -13.33 -5.56
N LYS A 183 -8.64 -12.57 -6.55
CA LYS A 183 -9.25 -12.52 -7.89
C LYS A 183 -9.35 -13.91 -8.54
N ILE A 184 -8.29 -14.70 -8.44
CA ILE A 184 -8.27 -16.08 -8.98
C ILE A 184 -9.29 -16.94 -8.24
N ARG A 185 -9.34 -16.88 -6.92
CA ARG A 185 -10.29 -17.66 -6.09
C ARG A 185 -11.74 -17.30 -6.44
N TYR A 186 -12.03 -16.00 -6.58
CA TYR A 186 -13.35 -15.53 -7.00
C TYR A 186 -13.71 -16.01 -8.42
N SER A 187 -12.78 -15.98 -9.36
CA SER A 187 -12.98 -16.50 -10.72
C SER A 187 -13.30 -17.99 -10.73
N ASN A 188 -12.61 -18.78 -9.91
CA ASN A 188 -12.86 -20.23 -9.79
C ASN A 188 -14.24 -20.53 -9.21
N THR A 189 -14.71 -19.79 -8.19
CA THR A 189 -16.06 -19.99 -7.64
C THR A 189 -17.14 -19.65 -8.64
N LEU A 190 -16.95 -18.64 -9.49
CA LEU A 190 -17.87 -18.30 -10.57
C LEU A 190 -17.94 -19.43 -11.63
N ILE A 191 -16.82 -20.03 -11.99
CA ILE A 191 -16.76 -21.14 -12.94
C ILE A 191 -17.49 -22.37 -12.37
N GLU A 192 -17.24 -22.72 -11.12
CA GLU A 192 -17.89 -23.85 -10.43
C GLU A 192 -19.42 -23.65 -10.33
N SER A 193 -19.89 -22.44 -10.00
CA SER A 193 -21.32 -22.13 -9.94
C SER A 193 -22.00 -22.24 -11.30
N THR A 194 -21.33 -21.80 -12.37
CA THR A 194 -21.83 -21.91 -13.74
C THR A 194 -21.89 -23.36 -14.20
N PHE A 195 -20.89 -24.18 -13.85
CA PHE A 195 -20.84 -25.58 -14.20
C PHE A 195 -21.93 -26.41 -13.49
N ASN A 196 -22.19 -26.17 -12.22
CA ASN A 196 -23.24 -26.81 -11.45
C ASN A 196 -24.65 -26.47 -11.97
N TRP A 197 -24.87 -25.24 -12.45
CA TRP A 197 -26.14 -24.84 -13.05
C TRP A 197 -26.43 -25.61 -14.34
N ASP A 198 -25.44 -25.78 -15.22
CA ASP A 198 -25.60 -26.53 -16.47
C ASP A 198 -25.85 -28.03 -16.26
N SER A 199 -25.27 -28.62 -15.22
CA SER A 199 -25.53 -30.04 -14.86
C SER A 199 -26.91 -30.21 -14.24
N ALA A 200 -27.38 -29.28 -13.42
CA ALA A 200 -28.72 -29.30 -12.83
C ALA A 200 -29.82 -29.08 -13.87
N SER A 201 -29.61 -28.18 -14.86
CA SER A 201 -30.58 -27.94 -15.92
C SER A 201 -30.73 -29.14 -16.87
N LYS A 202 -29.66 -29.90 -17.13
CA LYS A 202 -29.71 -31.13 -17.93
C LYS A 202 -30.43 -32.27 -17.21
N SER A 203 -30.36 -32.37 -15.89
CA SER A 203 -31.09 -33.40 -15.11
C SER A 203 -32.59 -33.11 -14.95
N LEU A 204 -33.03 -31.87 -15.18
CA LEU A 204 -34.45 -31.47 -15.15
C LEU A 204 -35.15 -31.63 -16.52
N LEU A 205 -34.37 -31.85 -17.59
CA LEU A 205 -34.85 -32.05 -18.96
C LEU A 205 -34.76 -33.50 -19.46
N ALA A 206 -34.28 -34.42 -18.62
CA ALA A 206 -34.24 -35.86 -18.83
C ALA A 206 -35.30 -36.56 -17.99
#